data_ffcd5e7ef91ff998984131cc74f23c98
#
_entry.id   ffcd5e7ef91ff998984131cc74f23c98
#
_cell.length_a   1.000
_cell.length_b   1.000
_cell.length_c   1.000
_cell.angle_alpha   90.00
_cell.angle_beta   90.00
_cell.angle_gamma   90.00
#
_symmetry.space_group_name_H-M   'P 1'
#
loop_
_entity.id
_entity.type
_entity.pdbx_description
1 polymer ?
#
loop_
_entity_poly.entity_id
_entity_poly.type
_entity_poly.pdbx_seq_one_letter_code
_entity_poly.pdbx_strand_id
1 'polypeptide(L)'
;KNSETIEVRILKKVFLAVILGIIFFLAIFFVKSVKRSHPLEQTSYALGTILHFQIWGKEANQALEKALSRIHDIEVHMSTHDPNSDIYKVNVSSGSSFVPVHEDTFYVVEKAIDYAYKSSGTFEPTIGGLVNLWRIGTPEERLPSEEEIANAVSLIGYEEVQLDRKNMSIRLPRSGQHLDLGGIAKGYAADEVVAILKRKGIKSALVDLGGNIFVLGTKPDSTLWNVGVQNPLEPRGQYLGVLRVSNKSVVTSGNYERFFEKDGKRYHHIFDPATGYPAESGLLSVTILSDRSIDGDALSTA
;
A
#
# COMPACT_ATOMS: atom_id res chain seq x y z
N LYS A 1 -69.05 30.36 -29.25
CA LYS A 1 -68.17 29.82 -28.19
C LYS A 1 -67.36 28.66 -28.80
N ASN A 2 -66.02 28.78 -28.71
CA ASN A 2 -65.04 27.77 -29.09
C ASN A 2 -64.76 27.52 -30.58
N SER A 3 -64.23 28.49 -31.31
CA SER A 3 -63.40 28.20 -32.48
C SER A 3 -61.94 28.52 -32.13
N GLU A 4 -61.28 27.61 -31.42
CA GLU A 4 -59.81 27.53 -31.54
C GLU A 4 -59.54 27.25 -33.01
N THR A 5 -58.95 28.22 -33.72
CA THR A 5 -58.62 28.08 -35.14
C THR A 5 -57.75 26.83 -35.31
N ILE A 6 -57.94 26.08 -36.40
CA ILE A 6 -57.19 24.84 -36.73
C ILE A 6 -55.70 25.09 -36.62
N GLU A 7 -55.22 26.29 -36.94
CA GLU A 7 -53.82 26.69 -36.79
C GLU A 7 -53.27 26.65 -35.32
N VAL A 8 -54.08 27.09 -34.36
CA VAL A 8 -53.71 27.05 -32.96
C VAL A 8 -53.57 25.62 -32.41
N ARG A 9 -54.42 24.70 -32.88
CA ARG A 9 -54.33 23.27 -32.54
C ARG A 9 -53.15 22.60 -33.17
N ILE A 10 -52.77 22.95 -34.40
CA ILE A 10 -51.56 22.44 -35.07
C ILE A 10 -50.34 22.97 -34.34
N LEU A 11 -50.27 24.25 -34.01
CA LEU A 11 -49.15 24.86 -33.30
C LEU A 11 -48.93 24.22 -31.92
N LYS A 12 -50.01 23.96 -31.16
CA LYS A 12 -49.93 23.24 -29.86
C LYS A 12 -49.40 21.80 -30.00
N LYS A 13 -49.83 21.08 -31.04
CA LYS A 13 -49.35 19.71 -31.32
C LYS A 13 -47.87 19.70 -31.72
N VAL A 14 -47.42 20.65 -32.55
CA VAL A 14 -46.03 20.78 -32.95
C VAL A 14 -45.18 21.16 -31.74
N PHE A 15 -45.62 22.08 -30.91
CA PHE A 15 -44.92 22.48 -29.70
C PHE A 15 -44.77 21.32 -28.70
N LEU A 16 -45.86 20.56 -28.52
CA LEU A 16 -45.82 19.35 -27.65
C LEU A 16 -44.88 18.27 -28.21
N ALA A 17 -44.87 18.05 -29.53
CA ALA A 17 -43.97 17.10 -30.18
C ALA A 17 -42.50 17.50 -30.04
N VAL A 18 -42.18 18.80 -30.12
CA VAL A 18 -40.82 19.34 -29.90
C VAL A 18 -40.38 19.15 -28.45
N ILE A 19 -41.26 19.44 -27.48
CA ILE A 19 -40.95 19.22 -26.04
C ILE A 19 -40.70 17.75 -25.75
N LEU A 20 -41.57 16.84 -26.28
CA LEU A 20 -41.39 15.41 -26.11
C LEU A 20 -40.08 14.91 -26.74
N GLY A 21 -39.72 15.46 -27.91
CA GLY A 21 -38.45 15.18 -28.58
C GLY A 21 -37.23 15.63 -27.75
N ILE A 22 -37.27 16.81 -27.12
CA ILE A 22 -36.24 17.32 -26.25
C ILE A 22 -36.14 16.45 -24.99
N ILE A 23 -37.25 16.10 -24.36
CA ILE A 23 -37.29 15.24 -23.18
C ILE A 23 -36.70 13.85 -23.51
N PHE A 24 -37.05 13.27 -24.64
CA PHE A 24 -36.54 11.99 -25.12
C PHE A 24 -35.05 12.06 -25.41
N PHE A 25 -34.56 13.13 -26.02
CA PHE A 25 -33.15 13.35 -26.28
C PHE A 25 -32.33 13.53 -24.97
N LEU A 26 -32.89 14.30 -24.02
CA LEU A 26 -32.29 14.46 -22.68
C LEU A 26 -32.31 13.14 -21.91
N ALA A 27 -33.38 12.34 -22.03
CA ALA A 27 -33.43 11.01 -21.41
C ALA A 27 -32.41 10.06 -22.02
N ILE A 28 -32.22 10.05 -23.35
CA ILE A 28 -31.18 9.26 -24.02
C ILE A 28 -29.78 9.75 -23.60
N PHE A 29 -29.57 11.06 -23.51
CA PHE A 29 -28.33 11.65 -23.10
C PHE A 29 -28.00 11.29 -21.61
N PHE A 30 -29.03 11.32 -20.76
CA PHE A 30 -28.92 10.93 -19.36
C PHE A 30 -28.66 9.43 -19.21
N VAL A 31 -29.34 8.57 -19.98
CA VAL A 31 -29.10 7.11 -19.99
C VAL A 31 -27.74 6.77 -20.56
N LYS A 32 -27.23 7.50 -21.56
CA LYS A 32 -25.85 7.33 -22.05
C LYS A 32 -24.79 7.84 -21.04
N SER A 33 -25.12 8.86 -20.26
CA SER A 33 -24.26 9.38 -19.21
C SER A 33 -24.15 8.44 -17.99
N VAL A 34 -25.17 7.64 -17.73
CA VAL A 34 -25.23 6.63 -16.66
C VAL A 34 -24.77 5.23 -17.15
N LYS A 35 -23.99 5.13 -18.21
CA LYS A 35 -23.19 3.91 -18.38
C LYS A 35 -22.23 3.86 -17.20
N ARG A 36 -22.60 3.10 -16.15
CA ARG A 36 -21.67 2.64 -15.12
C ARG A 36 -20.52 1.98 -15.88
N SER A 37 -19.44 2.70 -16.06
CA SER A 37 -18.24 2.11 -16.62
C SER A 37 -17.80 1.05 -15.61
N HIS A 38 -17.73 -0.21 -16.04
CA HIS A 38 -17.13 -1.25 -15.23
C HIS A 38 -15.67 -0.87 -14.96
N PRO A 39 -15.14 -1.15 -13.78
CA PRO A 39 -13.71 -0.95 -13.52
C PRO A 39 -12.89 -1.90 -14.40
N LEU A 40 -11.66 -1.49 -14.68
CA LEU A 40 -10.61 -2.45 -14.96
C LEU A 40 -10.26 -3.10 -13.62
N GLU A 41 -10.48 -4.40 -13.51
CA GLU A 41 -10.09 -5.20 -12.35
C GLU A 41 -8.89 -6.06 -12.70
N GLN A 42 -7.87 -6.03 -11.84
CA GLN A 42 -6.67 -6.83 -12.02
C GLN A 42 -6.16 -7.31 -10.68
N THR A 43 -5.78 -8.58 -10.65
CA THR A 43 -5.01 -9.20 -9.58
C THR A 43 -3.62 -9.52 -10.10
N SER A 44 -2.59 -9.26 -9.29
CA SER A 44 -1.19 -9.54 -9.61
C SER A 44 -0.48 -10.01 -8.34
N TYR A 45 0.80 -10.40 -8.46
CA TYR A 45 1.64 -10.77 -7.32
C TYR A 45 2.97 -10.01 -7.45
N ALA A 46 3.32 -9.22 -6.44
CA ALA A 46 4.60 -8.55 -6.28
C ALA A 46 4.79 -8.13 -4.82
N LEU A 47 5.98 -7.69 -4.45
CA LEU A 47 6.32 -7.27 -3.08
C LEU A 47 5.98 -8.34 -2.01
N GLY A 48 6.04 -9.61 -2.41
CA GLY A 48 5.72 -10.75 -1.55
C GLY A 48 4.25 -10.88 -1.15
N THR A 49 3.32 -10.28 -1.92
CA THR A 49 1.88 -10.28 -1.61
C THR A 49 1.01 -10.24 -2.86
N ILE A 50 -0.31 -10.45 -2.65
CA ILE A 50 -1.31 -10.30 -3.71
C ILE A 50 -1.69 -8.83 -3.80
N LEU A 51 -1.75 -8.33 -5.03
CA LEU A 51 -2.16 -6.97 -5.37
C LEU A 51 -3.52 -6.99 -6.03
N HIS A 52 -4.41 -6.06 -5.65
CA HIS A 52 -5.71 -5.87 -6.28
C HIS A 52 -5.90 -4.44 -6.74
N PHE A 53 -6.38 -4.29 -7.98
CA PHE A 53 -6.66 -3.00 -8.58
C PHE A 53 -8.09 -2.96 -9.09
N GLN A 54 -8.80 -1.86 -8.81
CA GLN A 54 -10.04 -1.48 -9.46
C GLN A 54 -9.87 -0.05 -9.97
N ILE A 55 -9.87 0.16 -11.28
CA ILE A 55 -9.52 1.44 -11.90
C ILE A 55 -10.63 1.83 -12.90
N TRP A 56 -11.19 3.03 -12.73
CA TRP A 56 -12.18 3.60 -13.66
C TRP A 56 -11.55 4.69 -14.51
N GLY A 57 -11.71 4.59 -15.81
CA GLY A 57 -11.25 5.60 -16.76
C GLY A 57 -10.83 5.02 -18.10
N LYS A 58 -10.73 5.86 -19.11
CA LYS A 58 -10.33 5.44 -20.47
C LYS A 58 -8.88 4.96 -20.51
N GLU A 59 -8.01 5.57 -19.72
CA GLU A 59 -6.59 5.26 -19.65
C GLU A 59 -6.26 4.17 -18.62
N ALA A 60 -7.26 3.44 -18.09
CA ALA A 60 -7.08 2.48 -16.99
C ALA A 60 -6.03 1.40 -17.32
N ASN A 61 -6.09 0.80 -18.53
CA ASN A 61 -5.11 -0.22 -18.95
C ASN A 61 -3.69 0.32 -18.96
N GLN A 62 -3.46 1.46 -19.62
CA GLN A 62 -2.14 2.05 -19.73
C GLN A 62 -1.61 2.55 -18.37
N ALA A 63 -2.52 3.05 -17.52
CA ALA A 63 -2.18 3.45 -16.17
C ALA A 63 -1.76 2.25 -15.30
N LEU A 64 -2.48 1.14 -15.41
CA LEU A 64 -2.17 -0.10 -14.70
C LEU A 64 -0.85 -0.72 -15.16
N GLU A 65 -0.60 -0.81 -16.47
CA GLU A 65 0.68 -1.30 -17.00
C GLU A 65 1.88 -0.52 -16.43
N LYS A 66 1.79 0.82 -16.43
CA LYS A 66 2.83 1.67 -15.83
C LYS A 66 2.94 1.50 -14.32
N ALA A 67 1.81 1.31 -13.62
CA ALA A 67 1.81 1.06 -12.20
C ALA A 67 2.49 -0.26 -11.85
N LEU A 68 2.18 -1.34 -12.57
CA LEU A 68 2.82 -2.64 -12.38
C LEU A 68 4.32 -2.62 -12.70
N SER A 69 4.71 -1.92 -13.78
CA SER A 69 6.14 -1.70 -14.08
C SER A 69 6.85 -0.96 -12.94
N ARG A 70 6.22 0.09 -12.40
CA ARG A 70 6.79 0.86 -11.28
C ARG A 70 6.91 0.04 -10.00
N ILE A 71 5.92 -0.78 -9.70
CA ILE A 71 5.99 -1.72 -8.55
C ILE A 71 7.16 -2.68 -8.72
N HIS A 72 7.35 -3.21 -9.93
CA HIS A 72 8.47 -4.10 -10.22
C HIS A 72 9.81 -3.40 -10.04
N ASP A 73 9.97 -2.16 -10.52
CA ASP A 73 11.20 -1.38 -10.33
C ASP A 73 11.52 -1.19 -8.83
N ILE A 74 10.50 -0.87 -8.02
CA ILE A 74 10.64 -0.73 -6.56
C ILE A 74 11.07 -2.06 -5.93
N GLU A 75 10.44 -3.18 -6.31
CA GLU A 75 10.79 -4.51 -5.81
C GLU A 75 12.23 -4.89 -6.15
N VAL A 76 12.67 -4.65 -7.40
CA VAL A 76 14.05 -4.89 -7.85
C VAL A 76 15.06 -4.09 -7.04
N HIS A 77 14.78 -2.84 -6.72
CA HIS A 77 15.71 -2.01 -5.95
C HIS A 77 15.70 -2.31 -4.44
N MET A 78 14.57 -2.73 -3.88
CA MET A 78 14.39 -2.83 -2.42
C MET A 78 14.35 -4.26 -1.88
N SER A 79 14.53 -5.28 -2.73
CA SER A 79 14.60 -6.68 -2.29
C SER A 79 15.78 -6.92 -1.36
N THR A 80 15.55 -7.68 -0.28
CA THR A 80 16.62 -8.18 0.59
C THR A 80 17.28 -9.45 0.08
N HIS A 81 16.71 -10.08 -0.97
CA HIS A 81 17.13 -11.40 -1.47
C HIS A 81 17.75 -11.37 -2.87
N ASP A 82 17.44 -10.35 -3.70
CA ASP A 82 18.05 -10.23 -5.03
C ASP A 82 19.45 -9.62 -4.93
N PRO A 83 20.52 -10.34 -5.36
CA PRO A 83 21.89 -9.82 -5.33
C PRO A 83 22.10 -8.53 -6.14
N ASN A 84 21.20 -8.23 -7.06
CA ASN A 84 21.28 -7.01 -7.88
C ASN A 84 20.60 -5.81 -7.21
N SER A 85 19.81 -6.02 -6.16
CA SER A 85 19.10 -4.95 -5.48
C SER A 85 20.03 -4.05 -4.67
N ASP A 86 19.60 -2.82 -4.44
CA ASP A 86 20.34 -1.85 -3.63
C ASP A 86 20.41 -2.30 -2.17
N ILE A 87 19.28 -2.74 -1.60
CA ILE A 87 19.22 -3.16 -0.19
C ILE A 87 20.07 -4.40 0.05
N TYR A 88 20.07 -5.38 -0.85
CA TYR A 88 20.98 -6.51 -0.74
C TYR A 88 22.45 -6.07 -0.73
N LYS A 89 22.84 -5.19 -1.68
CA LYS A 89 24.23 -4.65 -1.75
C LYS A 89 24.61 -3.88 -0.49
N VAL A 90 23.72 -3.04 0.04
CA VAL A 90 23.93 -2.33 1.32
C VAL A 90 24.15 -3.32 2.45
N ASN A 91 23.31 -4.36 2.54
CA ASN A 91 23.39 -5.36 3.59
C ASN A 91 24.68 -6.18 3.54
N VAL A 92 25.10 -6.67 2.37
CA VAL A 92 26.35 -7.44 2.26
C VAL A 92 27.62 -6.58 2.42
N SER A 93 27.49 -5.25 2.26
CA SER A 93 28.58 -4.30 2.46
C SER A 93 28.63 -3.73 3.87
N SER A 94 27.80 -4.24 4.81
CA SER A 94 27.76 -3.79 6.19
C SER A 94 29.14 -3.92 6.86
N GLY A 95 29.51 -2.92 7.69
CA GLY A 95 30.86 -2.80 8.29
C GLY A 95 31.92 -2.27 7.32
N SER A 96 31.59 -1.96 6.06
CA SER A 96 32.54 -1.53 5.05
C SER A 96 32.25 -0.10 4.56
N SER A 97 32.09 0.11 3.26
CA SER A 97 31.99 1.39 2.58
C SER A 97 30.55 1.82 2.32
N PHE A 98 30.38 3.07 1.90
CA PHE A 98 29.12 3.55 1.32
C PHE A 98 28.82 2.82 0.03
N VAL A 99 27.54 2.47 -0.14
CA VAL A 99 26.99 1.82 -1.34
C VAL A 99 26.07 2.81 -2.05
N PRO A 100 26.36 3.19 -3.30
CA PRO A 100 25.42 3.97 -4.11
C PRO A 100 24.13 3.21 -4.34
N VAL A 101 23.00 3.89 -4.23
CA VAL A 101 21.66 3.31 -4.37
C VAL A 101 20.81 4.19 -5.29
N HIS A 102 19.72 3.63 -5.79
CA HIS A 102 18.73 4.37 -6.55
C HIS A 102 18.05 5.44 -5.67
N GLU A 103 17.59 6.53 -6.26
CA GLU A 103 16.94 7.63 -5.54
C GLU A 103 15.73 7.18 -4.71
N ASP A 104 14.96 6.22 -5.21
CA ASP A 104 13.84 5.62 -4.48
C ASP A 104 14.28 4.91 -3.21
N THR A 105 15.32 4.09 -3.32
CA THR A 105 15.88 3.35 -2.17
C THR A 105 16.39 4.32 -1.13
N PHE A 106 17.12 5.35 -1.56
CA PHE A 106 17.61 6.40 -0.67
C PHE A 106 16.46 7.10 0.06
N TYR A 107 15.43 7.51 -0.69
CA TYR A 107 14.26 8.19 -0.13
C TYR A 107 13.51 7.32 0.89
N VAL A 108 13.29 6.03 0.57
CA VAL A 108 12.54 5.13 1.46
C VAL A 108 13.35 4.82 2.72
N VAL A 109 14.68 4.61 2.62
CA VAL A 109 15.54 4.41 3.80
C VAL A 109 15.57 5.67 4.67
N GLU A 110 15.69 6.85 4.06
CA GLU A 110 15.63 8.11 4.79
C GLU A 110 14.30 8.28 5.54
N LYS A 111 13.17 7.95 4.90
CA LYS A 111 11.85 7.93 5.53
C LYS A 111 11.74 6.90 6.64
N ALA A 112 12.30 5.71 6.43
CA ALA A 112 12.33 4.66 7.44
C ALA A 112 13.07 5.12 8.71
N ILE A 113 14.21 5.80 8.56
CA ILE A 113 14.97 6.39 9.68
C ILE A 113 14.16 7.51 10.35
N ASP A 114 13.50 8.38 9.59
CA ASP A 114 12.60 9.42 10.14
C ASP A 114 11.50 8.80 11.03
N TYR A 115 10.91 7.66 10.60
CA TYR A 115 9.91 6.96 11.39
C TYR A 115 10.50 6.24 12.59
N ALA A 116 11.71 5.70 12.48
CA ALA A 116 12.42 5.13 13.62
C ALA A 116 12.64 6.17 14.72
N TYR A 117 13.08 7.37 14.39
CA TYR A 117 13.19 8.48 15.35
C TYR A 117 11.83 8.88 15.95
N LYS A 118 10.78 9.02 15.13
CA LYS A 118 9.45 9.41 15.60
C LYS A 118 8.79 8.39 16.52
N SER A 119 9.08 7.13 16.31
CA SER A 119 8.56 6.00 17.10
C SER A 119 9.47 5.60 18.25
N SER A 120 10.59 6.31 18.47
CA SER A 120 11.60 5.95 19.46
C SER A 120 12.13 4.52 19.31
N GLY A 121 12.28 4.09 18.04
CA GLY A 121 12.85 2.80 17.68
C GLY A 121 11.86 1.62 17.63
N THR A 122 10.55 1.83 17.90
CA THR A 122 9.58 0.73 17.73
C THR A 122 9.40 0.38 16.26
N PHE A 123 9.44 1.37 15.34
CA PHE A 123 9.72 1.11 13.93
C PHE A 123 11.22 1.09 13.71
N GLU A 124 11.77 -0.03 13.26
CA GLU A 124 13.23 -0.22 13.20
C GLU A 124 13.64 -0.80 11.82
N PRO A 125 14.19 0.02 10.92
CA PRO A 125 14.57 -0.46 9.60
C PRO A 125 15.81 -1.37 9.58
N THR A 126 16.63 -1.41 10.65
CA THR A 126 17.79 -2.30 10.72
C THR A 126 17.49 -3.69 11.30
N ILE A 127 16.20 -4.04 11.36
CA ILE A 127 15.69 -5.30 11.90
C ILE A 127 15.93 -6.51 10.98
N GLY A 128 16.48 -6.32 9.79
CA GLY A 128 16.64 -7.34 8.76
C GLY A 128 17.39 -8.59 9.23
N GLY A 129 18.30 -8.45 10.21
CA GLY A 129 18.96 -9.58 10.84
C GLY A 129 18.01 -10.53 11.55
N LEU A 130 17.00 -10.00 12.28
CA LEU A 130 15.95 -10.80 12.90
C LEU A 130 15.03 -11.43 11.87
N VAL A 131 14.60 -10.68 10.86
CA VAL A 131 13.74 -11.20 9.78
C VAL A 131 14.40 -12.40 9.11
N ASN A 132 15.69 -12.31 8.77
CA ASN A 132 16.47 -13.38 8.19
C ASN A 132 16.69 -14.56 9.13
N LEU A 133 16.74 -14.33 10.44
CA LEU A 133 16.96 -15.34 11.45
C LEU A 133 15.71 -16.20 11.70
N TRP A 134 14.55 -15.54 11.86
CA TRP A 134 13.28 -16.21 12.15
C TRP A 134 12.61 -16.80 10.91
N ARG A 135 12.72 -16.15 9.74
CA ARG A 135 12.15 -16.55 8.45
C ARG A 135 10.63 -16.80 8.47
N ILE A 136 9.90 -16.09 9.34
CA ILE A 136 8.45 -16.27 9.51
C ILE A 136 7.70 -16.07 8.19
N GLY A 137 6.80 -17.01 7.87
CA GLY A 137 6.04 -17.04 6.63
C GLY A 137 6.78 -17.63 5.44
N THR A 138 7.92 -18.29 5.67
CA THR A 138 8.65 -19.07 4.66
C THR A 138 8.70 -20.56 5.03
N PRO A 139 9.02 -21.46 4.09
CA PRO A 139 9.20 -22.89 4.41
C PRO A 139 10.31 -23.17 5.43
N GLU A 140 11.24 -22.23 5.63
CA GLU A 140 12.38 -22.34 6.54
C GLU A 140 12.14 -21.62 7.88
N GLU A 141 10.88 -21.27 8.21
CA GLU A 141 10.53 -20.62 9.47
C GLU A 141 10.95 -21.47 10.68
N ARG A 142 11.49 -20.82 11.68
CA ARG A 142 12.00 -21.50 12.88
C ARG A 142 11.96 -20.62 14.13
N LEU A 143 12.04 -21.25 15.28
CA LEU A 143 12.36 -20.60 16.55
C LEU A 143 13.88 -20.64 16.74
N PRO A 144 14.58 -19.49 16.67
CA PRO A 144 16.03 -19.42 16.91
C PRO A 144 16.39 -19.64 18.38
N SER A 145 17.67 -19.90 18.67
CA SER A 145 18.17 -19.93 20.02
C SER A 145 18.28 -18.52 20.63
N GLU A 146 18.29 -18.44 21.96
CA GLU A 146 18.46 -17.16 22.67
C GLU A 146 19.76 -16.46 22.30
N GLU A 147 20.85 -17.21 22.08
CA GLU A 147 22.13 -16.68 21.66
C GLU A 147 22.08 -16.06 20.26
N GLU A 148 21.43 -16.74 19.30
CA GLU A 148 21.23 -16.21 17.93
C GLU A 148 20.41 -14.93 17.97
N ILE A 149 19.35 -14.89 18.78
CA ILE A 149 18.50 -13.69 18.94
C ILE A 149 19.28 -12.54 19.54
N ALA A 150 20.00 -12.78 20.64
CA ALA A 150 20.81 -11.77 21.30
C ALA A 150 21.88 -11.18 20.36
N ASN A 151 22.53 -12.03 19.56
CA ASN A 151 23.49 -11.59 18.56
C ASN A 151 22.81 -10.71 17.49
N ALA A 152 21.64 -11.08 16.98
CA ALA A 152 20.92 -10.27 16.00
C ALA A 152 20.45 -8.93 16.58
N VAL A 153 19.93 -8.91 17.81
CA VAL A 153 19.52 -7.69 18.53
C VAL A 153 20.70 -6.74 18.72
N SER A 154 21.90 -7.26 19.03
CA SER A 154 23.10 -6.43 19.22
C SER A 154 23.50 -5.64 17.98
N LEU A 155 22.99 -6.01 16.79
CA LEU A 155 23.27 -5.35 15.51
C LEU A 155 22.17 -4.37 15.08
N ILE A 156 21.09 -4.24 15.84
CA ILE A 156 20.01 -3.28 15.60
C ILE A 156 20.44 -1.88 16.03
N GLY A 157 20.14 -0.86 15.23
CA GLY A 157 20.48 0.53 15.57
C GLY A 157 20.33 1.46 14.37
N TYR A 158 19.14 2.01 14.18
CA TYR A 158 18.84 2.95 13.10
C TYR A 158 19.64 4.25 13.19
N GLU A 159 20.01 4.68 14.39
CA GLU A 159 20.79 5.90 14.63
C GLU A 159 22.17 5.86 14.00
N GLU A 160 22.69 4.68 13.77
CA GLU A 160 24.04 4.48 13.21
C GLU A 160 24.05 4.49 11.69
N VAL A 161 22.89 4.33 11.04
CA VAL A 161 22.78 4.30 9.57
C VAL A 161 23.24 5.62 8.99
N GLN A 162 24.20 5.57 8.09
CA GLN A 162 24.81 6.75 7.49
C GLN A 162 24.27 6.99 6.08
N LEU A 163 23.73 8.20 5.86
CA LEU A 163 23.17 8.64 4.58
C LEU A 163 24.03 9.75 3.98
N ASP A 164 24.54 9.53 2.77
CA ASP A 164 25.20 10.56 1.95
C ASP A 164 24.25 11.02 0.84
N ARG A 165 23.52 12.11 1.08
CA ARG A 165 22.59 12.69 0.13
C ARG A 165 23.24 13.17 -1.17
N LYS A 166 24.51 13.62 -1.09
CA LYS A 166 25.21 14.15 -2.27
C LYS A 166 25.50 13.07 -3.29
N ASN A 167 25.89 11.89 -2.80
CA ASN A 167 26.26 10.75 -3.61
C ASN A 167 25.17 9.68 -3.67
N MET A 168 23.97 9.93 -3.12
CA MET A 168 22.87 8.96 -3.01
C MET A 168 23.39 7.60 -2.55
N SER A 169 24.07 7.57 -1.40
CA SER A 169 24.68 6.34 -0.91
C SER A 169 24.40 6.10 0.58
N ILE A 170 24.38 4.83 0.96
CA ILE A 170 24.02 4.34 2.28
C ILE A 170 25.15 3.50 2.82
N ARG A 171 25.43 3.62 4.12
CA ARG A 171 26.40 2.78 4.83
C ARG A 171 25.81 2.27 6.13
N LEU A 172 25.99 0.98 6.38
CA LEU A 172 25.78 0.33 7.65
C LEU A 172 27.14 0.16 8.31
N PRO A 173 27.44 0.86 9.43
CA PRO A 173 28.82 0.92 9.96
C PRO A 173 29.26 -0.36 10.64
N ARG A 174 28.36 -1.21 11.16
CA ARG A 174 28.71 -2.47 11.81
C ARG A 174 28.53 -3.65 10.88
N SER A 175 29.51 -4.54 10.84
CA SER A 175 29.42 -5.80 10.08
C SER A 175 28.28 -6.66 10.61
N GLY A 176 27.45 -7.16 9.72
CA GLY A 176 26.27 -7.96 10.06
C GLY A 176 24.99 -7.16 10.29
N GLN A 177 25.03 -5.81 10.24
CA GLN A 177 23.77 -5.03 10.18
C GLN A 177 23.00 -5.29 8.89
N HIS A 178 21.68 -5.34 8.98
CA HIS A 178 20.83 -5.56 7.80
C HIS A 178 19.61 -4.66 7.83
N LEU A 179 19.40 -3.91 6.74
CA LEU A 179 18.15 -3.20 6.48
C LEU A 179 17.06 -4.16 5.99
N ASP A 180 15.84 -3.91 6.44
CA ASP A 180 14.61 -4.45 5.88
C ASP A 180 13.58 -3.33 5.74
N LEU A 181 13.00 -3.19 4.56
CA LEU A 181 12.02 -2.15 4.24
C LEU A 181 10.59 -2.69 4.15
N GLY A 182 10.35 -3.92 4.59
CA GLY A 182 9.03 -4.59 4.50
C GLY A 182 7.89 -3.84 5.18
N GLY A 183 8.18 -3.04 6.22
CA GLY A 183 7.22 -2.22 6.94
C GLY A 183 6.96 -0.83 6.34
N ILE A 184 7.53 -0.49 5.17
CA ILE A 184 7.39 0.85 4.57
C ILE A 184 7.34 0.85 3.03
N ALA A 185 7.97 -0.13 2.39
CA ALA A 185 8.12 -0.16 0.94
C ALA A 185 6.79 -0.36 0.19
N LYS A 186 5.83 -1.10 0.76
CA LYS A 186 4.49 -1.27 0.16
C LYS A 186 3.72 0.04 0.17
N GLY A 187 3.83 0.80 1.26
CA GLY A 187 3.23 2.13 1.37
C GLY A 187 3.80 3.09 0.33
N TYR A 188 5.13 3.09 0.15
CA TYR A 188 5.77 3.86 -0.91
C TYR A 188 5.30 3.44 -2.30
N ALA A 189 5.24 2.15 -2.59
CA ALA A 189 4.76 1.64 -3.87
C ALA A 189 3.30 2.06 -4.14
N ALA A 190 2.43 2.03 -3.13
CA ALA A 190 1.04 2.49 -3.27
C ALA A 190 0.97 3.99 -3.59
N ASP A 191 1.79 4.84 -2.96
CA ASP A 191 1.86 6.27 -3.25
C ASP A 191 2.32 6.53 -4.69
N GLU A 192 3.33 5.80 -5.18
CA GLU A 192 3.82 5.89 -6.56
C GLU A 192 2.76 5.45 -7.58
N VAL A 193 2.07 4.35 -7.32
CA VAL A 193 0.93 3.90 -8.14
C VAL A 193 -0.12 5.00 -8.22
N VAL A 194 -0.53 5.56 -7.10
CA VAL A 194 -1.53 6.63 -7.04
C VAL A 194 -1.08 7.86 -7.82
N ALA A 195 0.20 8.22 -7.73
CA ALA A 195 0.76 9.32 -8.52
C ALA A 195 0.69 9.05 -10.03
N ILE A 196 0.97 7.81 -10.47
CA ILE A 196 0.82 7.40 -11.88
C ILE A 196 -0.65 7.50 -12.32
N LEU A 197 -1.58 6.95 -11.51
CA LEU A 197 -3.01 7.00 -11.80
C LEU A 197 -3.50 8.46 -11.96
N LYS A 198 -3.10 9.35 -11.06
CA LYS A 198 -3.43 10.79 -11.12
C LYS A 198 -2.86 11.45 -12.39
N ARG A 199 -1.59 11.19 -12.74
CA ARG A 199 -0.97 11.71 -13.97
C ARG A 199 -1.67 11.23 -15.24
N LYS A 200 -2.28 10.04 -15.20
CA LYS A 200 -3.10 9.47 -16.29
C LYS A 200 -4.56 9.95 -16.28
N GLY A 201 -4.91 10.89 -15.42
CA GLY A 201 -6.25 11.45 -15.34
C GLY A 201 -7.29 10.51 -14.74
N ILE A 202 -6.86 9.45 -14.07
CA ILE A 202 -7.75 8.56 -13.31
C ILE A 202 -8.25 9.31 -12.08
N LYS A 203 -9.57 9.30 -11.89
CA LYS A 203 -10.24 10.01 -10.79
C LYS A 203 -10.88 9.07 -9.76
N SER A 204 -10.98 7.79 -10.08
CA SER A 204 -11.60 6.78 -9.23
C SER A 204 -10.83 5.47 -9.35
N ALA A 205 -10.23 5.04 -8.25
CA ALA A 205 -9.53 3.76 -8.19
C ALA A 205 -9.44 3.25 -6.75
N LEU A 206 -9.33 1.93 -6.62
CA LEU A 206 -8.88 1.23 -5.42
C LEU A 206 -7.59 0.52 -5.77
N VAL A 207 -6.57 0.73 -4.94
CA VAL A 207 -5.26 0.08 -4.98
C VAL A 207 -5.08 -0.65 -3.67
N ASP A 208 -4.94 -1.96 -3.70
CA ASP A 208 -4.67 -2.80 -2.53
C ASP A 208 -3.36 -3.56 -2.78
N LEU A 209 -2.35 -3.26 -2.00
CA LEU A 209 -1.04 -3.92 -2.03
C LEU A 209 -0.88 -4.77 -0.76
N GLY A 210 -1.70 -5.82 -0.65
CA GLY A 210 -1.62 -6.77 0.46
C GLY A 210 -1.98 -6.15 1.83
N GLY A 211 -3.09 -5.41 1.88
CA GLY A 211 -3.57 -4.73 3.08
C GLY A 211 -3.13 -3.27 3.19
N ASN A 212 -2.24 -2.79 2.32
CA ASN A 212 -2.00 -1.38 2.08
C ASN A 212 -3.03 -0.87 1.06
N ILE A 213 -4.18 -0.41 1.53
CA ILE A 213 -5.28 0.03 0.66
C ILE A 213 -5.20 1.55 0.47
N PHE A 214 -5.14 2.01 -0.78
CA PHE A 214 -5.36 3.41 -1.12
C PHE A 214 -6.61 3.55 -1.99
N VAL A 215 -7.49 4.48 -1.65
CA VAL A 215 -8.65 4.81 -2.47
C VAL A 215 -8.49 6.22 -3.06
N LEU A 216 -8.47 6.29 -4.39
CA LEU A 216 -8.36 7.53 -5.15
C LEU A 216 -9.75 8.06 -5.49
N GLY A 217 -10.02 9.31 -5.12
CA GLY A 217 -11.30 9.97 -5.36
C GLY A 217 -12.49 9.28 -4.70
N THR A 218 -13.66 9.47 -5.29
CA THR A 218 -14.90 8.77 -4.94
C THR A 218 -15.17 7.66 -5.95
N LYS A 219 -16.12 6.78 -5.65
CA LYS A 219 -16.65 5.85 -6.65
C LYS A 219 -17.29 6.60 -7.81
N PRO A 220 -17.51 5.96 -8.97
CA PRO A 220 -18.14 6.63 -10.14
C PRO A 220 -19.56 7.19 -9.91
N ASP A 221 -20.27 6.67 -8.91
CA ASP A 221 -21.56 7.16 -8.45
C ASP A 221 -21.47 8.32 -7.44
N SER A 222 -20.25 8.87 -7.26
CA SER A 222 -19.93 9.94 -6.31
C SER A 222 -20.04 9.55 -4.83
N THR A 223 -20.25 8.29 -4.50
CA THR A 223 -20.24 7.82 -3.12
C THR A 223 -18.80 7.60 -2.62
N LEU A 224 -18.63 7.64 -1.29
CA LEU A 224 -17.36 7.30 -0.66
C LEU A 224 -17.05 5.81 -0.80
N TRP A 225 -15.77 5.48 -0.74
CA TRP A 225 -15.31 4.11 -0.64
C TRP A 225 -15.61 3.54 0.74
N ASN A 226 -16.06 2.30 0.78
CA ASN A 226 -16.21 1.53 2.00
C ASN A 226 -15.01 0.59 2.11
N VAL A 227 -14.13 0.84 3.08
CA VAL A 227 -12.97 0.00 3.37
C VAL A 227 -13.23 -0.71 4.69
N GLY A 228 -13.30 -2.04 4.65
CA GLY A 228 -13.52 -2.87 5.85
C GLY A 228 -12.24 -2.97 6.69
N VAL A 229 -12.36 -2.80 8.00
CA VAL A 229 -11.30 -3.12 8.96
C VAL A 229 -11.50 -4.56 9.41
N GLN A 230 -10.57 -5.44 9.03
CA GLN A 230 -10.63 -6.87 9.32
C GLN A 230 -10.73 -7.13 10.84
N ASN A 231 -11.62 -8.05 11.24
CA ASN A 231 -11.63 -8.57 12.60
C ASN A 231 -10.48 -9.60 12.74
N PRO A 232 -9.47 -9.35 13.61
CA PRO A 232 -8.32 -10.23 13.76
C PRO A 232 -8.66 -11.60 14.37
N LEU A 233 -9.83 -11.75 15.00
CA LEU A 233 -10.29 -12.97 15.64
C LEU A 233 -11.22 -13.81 14.76
N GLU A 234 -11.56 -13.31 13.57
CA GLU A 234 -12.52 -13.96 12.68
C GLU A 234 -11.88 -14.27 11.31
N PRO A 235 -12.44 -15.18 10.54
CA PRO A 235 -11.99 -15.46 9.18
C PRO A 235 -11.95 -14.19 8.32
N ARG A 236 -11.05 -14.20 7.32
CA ARG A 236 -10.91 -13.09 6.37
C ARG A 236 -12.24 -12.74 5.72
N GLY A 237 -12.58 -11.44 5.71
CA GLY A 237 -13.84 -10.91 5.20
C GLY A 237 -14.88 -10.60 6.31
N GLN A 238 -14.58 -10.88 7.56
CA GLN A 238 -15.37 -10.44 8.70
C GLN A 238 -14.76 -9.15 9.26
N TYR A 239 -15.57 -8.10 9.38
CA TYR A 239 -15.09 -6.76 9.69
C TYR A 239 -15.49 -6.29 11.07
N LEU A 240 -14.59 -5.63 11.81
CA LEU A 240 -14.89 -4.87 13.01
C LEU A 240 -15.71 -3.63 12.70
N GLY A 241 -15.52 -3.06 11.53
CA GLY A 241 -16.17 -1.85 11.09
C GLY A 241 -15.83 -1.50 9.66
N VAL A 242 -16.42 -0.42 9.14
CA VAL A 242 -16.21 0.07 7.78
C VAL A 242 -15.87 1.54 7.82
N LEU A 243 -14.74 1.90 7.24
CA LEU A 243 -14.32 3.29 7.02
C LEU A 243 -14.90 3.79 5.71
N ARG A 244 -15.54 4.96 5.74
CA ARG A 244 -16.06 5.66 4.55
C ARG A 244 -15.11 6.78 4.16
N VAL A 245 -14.32 6.56 3.12
CA VAL A 245 -13.16 7.39 2.81
C VAL A 245 -13.07 7.76 1.32
N SER A 246 -12.30 8.82 1.04
CA SER A 246 -11.93 9.29 -0.30
C SER A 246 -10.55 9.91 -0.24
N ASN A 247 -9.68 9.64 -1.21
CA ASN A 247 -8.29 10.12 -1.26
C ASN A 247 -7.51 9.84 0.04
N LYS A 248 -7.64 8.63 0.54
CA LYS A 248 -6.98 8.18 1.77
C LYS A 248 -6.35 6.82 1.59
N SER A 249 -5.32 6.59 2.36
CA SER A 249 -4.75 5.28 2.62
C SER A 249 -5.32 4.69 3.91
N VAL A 250 -5.62 3.41 3.88
CA VAL A 250 -6.03 2.60 5.04
C VAL A 250 -5.07 1.41 5.09
N VAL A 251 -4.16 1.41 6.05
CA VAL A 251 -3.13 0.38 6.17
C VAL A 251 -3.31 -0.36 7.48
N THR A 252 -3.30 -1.67 7.41
CA THR A 252 -3.43 -2.53 8.60
C THR A 252 -2.22 -3.44 8.70
N SER A 253 -1.57 -3.42 9.85
CA SER A 253 -0.60 -4.44 10.28
C SER A 253 -1.23 -5.31 11.36
N GLY A 254 -1.02 -6.62 11.29
CA GLY A 254 -1.62 -7.56 12.23
C GLY A 254 -0.78 -8.82 12.44
N ASN A 255 -0.82 -9.34 13.66
CA ASN A 255 -0.06 -10.51 14.08
C ASN A 255 -0.63 -11.84 13.55
N TYR A 256 -1.75 -11.79 12.83
CA TYR A 256 -2.46 -12.92 12.24
C TYR A 256 -2.15 -13.14 10.75
N GLU A 257 -1.38 -12.24 10.12
CA GLU A 257 -1.10 -12.32 8.67
C GLU A 257 0.01 -13.33 8.36
N ARG A 258 1.13 -13.29 9.12
CA ARG A 258 2.26 -14.22 8.97
C ARG A 258 2.71 -14.66 10.34
N PHE A 259 2.58 -15.94 10.65
CA PHE A 259 2.98 -16.54 11.92
C PHE A 259 3.14 -18.03 11.79
N PHE A 260 3.84 -18.63 12.71
CA PHE A 260 3.80 -20.07 12.99
C PHE A 260 3.46 -20.33 14.46
N GLU A 261 3.06 -21.54 14.76
CA GLU A 261 2.77 -21.97 16.13
C GLU A 261 3.71 -23.08 16.54
N LYS A 262 4.29 -22.95 17.74
CA LYS A 262 5.16 -23.97 18.34
C LYS A 262 4.90 -24.03 19.84
N ASP A 263 4.69 -25.23 20.36
CA ASP A 263 4.44 -25.50 21.79
C ASP A 263 3.28 -24.64 22.35
N GLY A 264 2.22 -24.41 21.56
CA GLY A 264 1.04 -23.62 21.93
C GLY A 264 1.27 -22.11 21.95
N LYS A 265 2.45 -21.63 21.56
CA LYS A 265 2.75 -20.19 21.42
C LYS A 265 2.81 -19.82 19.95
N ARG A 266 2.21 -18.63 19.63
CA ARG A 266 2.25 -18.03 18.29
C ARG A 266 3.45 -17.11 18.16
N TYR A 267 4.20 -17.26 17.07
CA TYR A 267 5.32 -16.42 16.70
C TYR A 267 5.01 -15.73 15.37
N HIS A 268 4.81 -14.40 15.41
CA HIS A 268 4.44 -13.60 14.26
C HIS A 268 5.59 -12.68 13.80
N HIS A 269 5.48 -12.15 12.59
CA HIS A 269 6.53 -11.41 11.88
C HIS A 269 6.75 -9.97 12.35
N ILE A 270 5.96 -9.45 13.29
CA ILE A 270 6.13 -8.10 13.84
C ILE A 270 6.97 -8.25 15.10
N PHE A 271 8.23 -7.85 15.04
CA PHE A 271 9.20 -8.04 16.12
C PHE A 271 9.27 -6.82 17.05
N ASP A 272 9.56 -7.08 18.30
CA ASP A 272 10.05 -6.08 19.23
C ASP A 272 11.58 -5.96 19.05
N PRO A 273 12.10 -4.81 18.58
CA PRO A 273 13.52 -4.64 18.35
C PRO A 273 14.39 -4.76 19.61
N ALA A 274 13.81 -4.49 20.78
CA ALA A 274 14.55 -4.55 22.06
C ALA A 274 14.76 -5.99 22.53
N THR A 275 13.80 -6.89 22.26
CA THR A 275 13.86 -8.28 22.72
C THR A 275 14.25 -9.26 21.61
N GLY A 276 14.02 -8.91 20.35
CA GLY A 276 14.22 -9.77 19.18
C GLY A 276 13.17 -10.86 19.02
N TYR A 277 12.16 -10.88 19.86
CA TYR A 277 10.99 -11.77 19.76
C TYR A 277 9.80 -11.05 19.09
N PRO A 278 8.79 -11.80 18.61
CA PRO A 278 7.51 -11.19 18.22
C PRO A 278 6.94 -10.32 19.34
N ALA A 279 6.45 -9.13 18.99
CA ALA A 279 5.98 -8.14 19.95
C ALA A 279 4.75 -8.64 20.74
N GLU A 280 4.78 -8.53 22.05
CA GLU A 280 3.70 -8.91 22.96
C GLU A 280 3.01 -7.65 23.55
N SER A 281 2.56 -6.74 22.67
CA SER A 281 1.92 -5.47 23.06
C SER A 281 0.46 -5.62 23.56
N GLY A 282 -0.13 -6.80 23.41
CA GLY A 282 -1.57 -7.02 23.65
C GLY A 282 -2.46 -6.56 22.48
N LEU A 283 -1.90 -5.94 21.42
CA LEU A 283 -2.61 -5.58 20.21
C LEU A 283 -2.57 -6.73 19.21
N LEU A 284 -3.72 -6.99 18.57
CA LEU A 284 -3.80 -7.99 17.49
C LEU A 284 -3.60 -7.36 16.12
N SER A 285 -4.03 -6.11 15.95
CA SER A 285 -3.82 -5.32 14.74
C SER A 285 -3.90 -3.83 15.01
N VAL A 286 -3.25 -3.06 14.14
CA VAL A 286 -3.33 -1.60 14.10
C VAL A 286 -3.71 -1.17 12.69
N THR A 287 -4.73 -0.31 12.58
CA THR A 287 -5.15 0.27 11.30
C THR A 287 -4.91 1.78 11.32
N ILE A 288 -4.15 2.26 10.36
CA ILE A 288 -3.83 3.68 10.18
C ILE A 288 -4.58 4.24 8.97
N LEU A 289 -5.28 5.36 9.21
CA LEU A 289 -5.86 6.20 8.16
C LEU A 289 -4.95 7.40 7.92
N SER A 290 -4.42 7.53 6.70
CA SER A 290 -3.44 8.57 6.36
C SER A 290 -3.67 9.18 4.98
N ASP A 291 -3.00 10.29 4.69
CA ASP A 291 -2.99 10.93 3.37
C ASP A 291 -2.02 10.24 2.40
N ARG A 292 -0.96 9.65 2.94
CA ARG A 292 0.06 8.92 2.20
C ARG A 292 0.16 7.50 2.74
N SER A 293 0.27 6.54 1.83
CA SER A 293 0.34 5.14 2.19
C SER A 293 1.66 4.77 2.90
N ILE A 294 2.75 5.43 2.54
CA ILE A 294 4.07 5.24 3.20
C ILE A 294 3.99 5.56 4.70
N ASP A 295 3.23 6.61 5.07
CA ASP A 295 3.05 7.01 6.46
C ASP A 295 2.21 5.96 7.22
N GLY A 296 1.15 5.46 6.58
CA GLY A 296 0.30 4.40 7.13
C GLY A 296 1.04 3.09 7.34
N ASP A 297 1.90 2.68 6.39
CA ASP A 297 2.66 1.43 6.45
C ASP A 297 3.66 1.47 7.62
N ALA A 298 4.46 2.54 7.73
CA ALA A 298 5.42 2.70 8.81
C ALA A 298 4.73 2.79 10.19
N LEU A 299 3.67 3.59 10.32
CA LEU A 299 2.99 3.80 11.60
C LEU A 299 2.14 2.62 12.07
N SER A 300 1.65 1.77 11.16
CA SER A 300 0.93 0.56 11.56
C SER A 300 1.86 -0.54 12.04
N THR A 301 3.15 -0.44 11.71
CA THR A 301 4.20 -1.40 12.08
C THR A 301 4.92 -0.98 13.38
N ALA A 302 4.89 0.33 13.71
CA ALA A 302 5.58 0.96 14.83
C ALA A 302 5.12 0.49 16.23
#